data_a739b76d1300dad9b19c80460d1596ac
#
_entry.id   a739b76d1300dad9b19c80460d1596ac
#
_cell.length_a   1.000
_cell.length_b   1.000
_cell.length_c   1.000
_cell.angle_alpha   90.00
_cell.angle_beta   90.00
_cell.angle_gamma   90.00
#
_symmetry.space_group_name_H-M   'P 1'
#
loop_
_entity.id
_entity.type
_entity.pdbx_description
1 polymer ?
#
loop_
_entity_poly.entity_id
_entity_poly.type
_entity_poly.pdbx_seq_one_letter_code
_entity_poly.pdbx_strand_id
1 'polypeptide(L)'
;MLSSLQVFLVDNGSLRPAATLSLRRVAAALSARIGNQVHPVSLLHSSGIASEALEGRPAELLEPAVARALAAGARSVVILPLFFGPSAALTEYIPERVGALVRNAPDAHVRLADPLVRVGGDGAHDTRIAEALAARVEACWRERGWAGTQVVLVDHGTPQPAVGAVRAWLGAQLAQQLGTAAAGVYVASMERRPGEAFAFNEPLLEDRLRQSPCNQGRVVIALQFLSAGRHAGPGGDLAAICAAAELACPGLETALTDPLGDDPRVVAVLADRFTEALTADPLTLRS
;
A
#
# COMPACT_ATOMS: atom_id res chain seq x y z
N MET A 1 -18.48 -10.61 30.60
CA MET A 1 -18.40 -10.77 29.13
C MET A 1 -17.03 -10.25 28.70
N LEU A 2 -16.18 -11.08 28.13
CA LEU A 2 -14.90 -10.63 27.57
C LEU A 2 -15.21 -9.62 26.47
N SER A 3 -14.73 -8.40 26.62
CA SER A 3 -14.81 -7.36 25.58
C SER A 3 -14.17 -7.92 24.31
N SER A 4 -14.98 -8.24 23.30
CA SER A 4 -14.45 -8.81 22.06
C SER A 4 -13.58 -7.77 21.37
N LEU A 5 -12.32 -8.11 21.15
CA LEU A 5 -11.40 -7.33 20.32
C LEU A 5 -11.96 -7.24 18.91
N GLN A 6 -12.06 -6.02 18.38
CA GLN A 6 -12.42 -5.75 16.98
C GLN A 6 -11.18 -5.33 16.21
N VAL A 7 -10.95 -5.94 15.06
CA VAL A 7 -9.80 -5.68 14.22
C VAL A 7 -10.27 -5.23 12.84
N PHE A 8 -9.87 -4.04 12.43
CA PHE A 8 -10.18 -3.45 11.12
C PHE A 8 -8.93 -3.33 10.28
N LEU A 9 -8.93 -3.90 9.08
CA LEU A 9 -7.91 -3.64 8.06
C LEU A 9 -8.43 -2.54 7.15
N VAL A 10 -7.72 -1.42 7.07
CA VAL A 10 -8.17 -0.23 6.35
C VAL A 10 -7.25 0.14 5.20
N ASP A 11 -7.82 0.38 4.03
CA ASP A 11 -7.17 1.00 2.87
C ASP A 11 -7.75 2.40 2.57
N ASN A 12 -7.19 3.07 1.56
CA ASN A 12 -7.69 4.37 1.12
C ASN A 12 -9.08 4.28 0.46
N GLY A 13 -9.40 3.13 -0.11
CA GLY A 13 -10.61 2.91 -0.90
C GLY A 13 -10.46 3.27 -2.38
N SER A 14 -11.30 2.64 -3.19
CA SER A 14 -11.33 2.81 -4.64
C SER A 14 -12.74 2.53 -5.16
N LEU A 15 -13.11 3.11 -6.30
CA LEU A 15 -14.33 2.75 -7.05
C LEU A 15 -14.15 1.48 -7.91
N ARG A 16 -12.96 0.89 -7.93
CA ARG A 16 -12.68 -0.34 -8.68
C ARG A 16 -12.95 -1.56 -7.80
N PRO A 17 -13.85 -2.47 -8.19
CA PRO A 17 -14.18 -3.68 -7.40
C PRO A 17 -12.94 -4.52 -7.04
N ALA A 18 -11.99 -4.64 -7.97
CA ALA A 18 -10.76 -5.40 -7.76
C ALA A 18 -9.97 -4.96 -6.52
N ALA A 19 -9.98 -3.66 -6.17
CA ALA A 19 -9.30 -3.15 -4.97
C ALA A 19 -9.98 -3.66 -3.69
N THR A 20 -11.31 -3.55 -3.60
CA THR A 20 -12.09 -4.06 -2.45
C THR A 20 -11.96 -5.58 -2.31
N LEU A 21 -12.00 -6.32 -3.42
CA LEU A 21 -11.81 -7.78 -3.40
C LEU A 21 -10.40 -8.16 -2.97
N SER A 22 -9.37 -7.40 -3.37
CA SER A 22 -8.00 -7.57 -2.89
C SER A 22 -7.90 -7.33 -1.38
N LEU A 23 -8.48 -6.23 -0.86
CA LEU A 23 -8.52 -5.93 0.57
C LEU A 23 -9.17 -7.08 1.36
N ARG A 24 -10.25 -7.68 0.84
CA ARG A 24 -10.92 -8.85 1.47
C ARG A 24 -10.02 -10.07 1.54
N ARG A 25 -9.23 -10.34 0.48
CA ARG A 25 -8.28 -11.46 0.50
C ARG A 25 -7.18 -11.25 1.54
N VAL A 26 -6.61 -10.04 1.61
CA VAL A 26 -5.63 -9.69 2.65
C VAL A 26 -6.23 -9.85 4.05
N ALA A 27 -7.45 -9.35 4.28
CA ALA A 27 -8.13 -9.48 5.56
C ALA A 27 -8.39 -10.95 5.95
N ALA A 28 -8.79 -11.79 4.99
CA ALA A 28 -8.99 -13.22 5.22
C ALA A 28 -7.69 -13.95 5.57
N ALA A 29 -6.61 -13.68 4.82
CA ALA A 29 -5.29 -14.25 5.09
C ALA A 29 -4.74 -13.79 6.46
N LEU A 30 -4.92 -12.51 6.79
CA LEU A 30 -4.54 -11.97 8.08
C LEU A 30 -5.37 -12.57 9.22
N SER A 31 -6.69 -12.73 9.04
CA SER A 31 -7.56 -13.36 10.04
C SER A 31 -7.09 -14.78 10.37
N ALA A 32 -6.75 -15.56 9.36
CA ALA A 32 -6.23 -16.91 9.55
C ALA A 32 -4.89 -16.92 10.30
N ARG A 33 -4.04 -15.92 10.07
CA ARG A 33 -2.72 -15.82 10.68
C ARG A 33 -2.74 -15.39 12.15
N ILE A 34 -3.60 -14.41 12.50
CA ILE A 34 -3.65 -13.85 13.87
C ILE A 34 -4.69 -14.52 14.77
N GLY A 35 -5.53 -15.41 14.22
CA GLY A 35 -6.58 -16.09 14.98
C GLY A 35 -7.73 -15.19 15.43
N ASN A 36 -7.87 -14.00 14.84
CA ASN A 36 -8.95 -13.04 15.11
C ASN A 36 -9.61 -12.64 13.79
N GLN A 37 -10.91 -12.40 13.83
CA GLN A 37 -11.61 -11.89 12.67
C GLN A 37 -11.13 -10.48 12.34
N VAL A 38 -10.72 -10.26 11.09
CA VAL A 38 -10.30 -8.97 10.55
C VAL A 38 -11.37 -8.46 9.58
N HIS A 39 -11.89 -7.27 9.86
CA HIS A 39 -12.92 -6.63 9.05
C HIS A 39 -12.28 -5.72 8.00
N PRO A 40 -12.42 -6.01 6.69
CA PRO A 40 -11.92 -5.14 5.63
C PRO A 40 -12.81 -3.90 5.49
N VAL A 41 -12.22 -2.71 5.61
CA VAL A 41 -12.91 -1.43 5.50
C VAL A 41 -12.06 -0.44 4.69
N SER A 42 -12.69 0.57 4.10
CA SER A 42 -11.98 1.63 3.38
C SER A 42 -12.22 2.98 4.03
N LEU A 43 -11.32 3.94 3.78
CA LEU A 43 -11.54 5.32 4.23
C LEU A 43 -12.63 6.00 3.41
N LEU A 44 -12.57 5.88 2.08
CA LEU A 44 -13.39 6.63 1.14
C LEU A 44 -13.81 5.77 -0.06
N HIS A 45 -14.73 6.28 -0.85
CA HIS A 45 -15.11 5.86 -2.21
C HIS A 45 -15.71 4.45 -2.37
N SER A 46 -15.23 3.43 -1.69
CA SER A 46 -15.61 2.03 -1.95
C SER A 46 -17.11 1.73 -1.75
N SER A 47 -17.79 2.50 -0.90
CA SER A 47 -19.25 2.40 -0.69
C SER A 47 -20.09 2.76 -1.94
N GLY A 48 -19.46 3.41 -2.94
CA GLY A 48 -20.11 3.68 -4.24
C GLY A 48 -20.07 2.50 -5.22
N ILE A 49 -19.44 1.38 -4.87
CA ILE A 49 -19.41 0.19 -5.71
C ILE A 49 -20.69 -0.62 -5.50
N ALA A 50 -21.35 -1.00 -6.59
CA ALA A 50 -22.53 -1.87 -6.52
C ALA A 50 -22.20 -3.22 -5.88
N SER A 51 -23.06 -3.72 -4.99
CA SER A 51 -22.82 -4.96 -4.24
C SER A 51 -22.68 -6.19 -5.14
N GLU A 52 -23.34 -6.18 -6.29
CA GLU A 52 -23.26 -7.23 -7.31
C GLU A 52 -21.84 -7.40 -7.84
N ALA A 53 -21.09 -6.29 -7.99
CA ALA A 53 -19.68 -6.31 -8.40
C ALA A 53 -18.73 -6.76 -7.26
N LEU A 54 -19.27 -6.91 -6.05
CA LEU A 54 -18.57 -7.30 -4.83
C LEU A 54 -19.08 -8.63 -4.25
N GLU A 55 -19.56 -9.54 -5.10
CA GLU A 55 -20.07 -10.86 -4.70
C GLU A 55 -21.26 -10.77 -3.74
N GLY A 56 -22.13 -9.78 -3.95
CA GLY A 56 -23.33 -9.55 -3.13
C GLY A 56 -23.06 -8.92 -1.75
N ARG A 57 -21.82 -8.59 -1.42
CA ARG A 57 -21.44 -7.98 -0.14
C ARG A 57 -20.98 -6.53 -0.34
N PRO A 58 -21.71 -5.52 0.17
CA PRO A 58 -21.28 -4.13 0.00
C PRO A 58 -19.95 -3.85 0.69
N ALA A 59 -19.21 -2.88 0.18
CA ALA A 59 -18.00 -2.38 0.85
C ALA A 59 -18.40 -1.52 2.07
N GLU A 60 -17.59 -1.58 3.11
CA GLU A 60 -17.79 -0.80 4.33
C GLU A 60 -16.74 0.31 4.47
N LEU A 61 -17.12 1.42 5.09
CA LEU A 61 -16.21 2.49 5.46
C LEU A 61 -15.80 2.35 6.93
N LEU A 62 -14.58 2.81 7.25
CA LEU A 62 -13.98 2.70 8.58
C LEU A 62 -14.86 3.35 9.66
N GLU A 63 -15.23 4.61 9.47
CA GLU A 63 -15.96 5.40 10.50
C GLU A 63 -17.30 4.74 10.89
N PRO A 64 -18.20 4.39 9.95
CA PRO A 64 -19.45 3.69 10.29
C PRO A 64 -19.20 2.31 10.92
N ALA A 65 -18.17 1.58 10.48
CA ALA A 65 -17.86 0.26 11.02
C ALA A 65 -17.39 0.33 12.47
N VAL A 66 -16.49 1.26 12.79
CA VAL A 66 -16.02 1.50 14.17
C VAL A 66 -17.17 2.00 15.04
N ALA A 67 -17.98 2.96 14.57
CA ALA A 67 -19.12 3.46 15.31
C ALA A 67 -20.11 2.33 15.69
N ARG A 68 -20.41 1.44 14.75
CA ARG A 68 -21.27 0.29 14.96
C ARG A 68 -20.67 -0.70 15.97
N ALA A 69 -19.37 -0.96 15.90
CA ALA A 69 -18.68 -1.83 16.85
C ALA A 69 -18.72 -1.27 18.28
N LEU A 70 -18.46 0.03 18.45
CA LEU A 70 -18.52 0.71 19.74
C LEU A 70 -19.95 0.69 20.32
N ALA A 71 -20.96 0.99 19.50
CA ALA A 71 -22.38 0.92 19.88
C ALA A 71 -22.80 -0.51 20.29
N ALA A 72 -22.24 -1.54 19.68
CA ALA A 72 -22.43 -2.94 20.03
C ALA A 72 -21.66 -3.38 21.30
N GLY A 73 -20.94 -2.47 21.96
CA GLY A 73 -20.25 -2.72 23.22
C GLY A 73 -18.78 -3.12 23.09
N ALA A 74 -18.17 -3.01 21.91
CA ALA A 74 -16.73 -3.21 21.79
C ALA A 74 -15.96 -2.19 22.66
N ARG A 75 -14.94 -2.66 23.37
CA ARG A 75 -14.08 -1.83 24.23
C ARG A 75 -12.62 -1.87 23.83
N SER A 76 -12.24 -2.78 22.94
CA SER A 76 -10.90 -2.86 22.37
C SER A 76 -11.00 -2.94 20.85
N VAL A 77 -10.38 -1.98 20.18
CA VAL A 77 -10.37 -1.88 18.72
C VAL A 77 -8.94 -1.68 18.24
N VAL A 78 -8.53 -2.44 17.23
CA VAL A 78 -7.25 -2.25 16.53
C VAL A 78 -7.54 -1.92 15.08
N ILE A 79 -6.96 -0.84 14.58
CA ILE A 79 -7.01 -0.41 13.19
C ILE A 79 -5.65 -0.68 12.57
N LEU A 80 -5.61 -1.55 11.57
CA LEU A 80 -4.42 -1.94 10.82
C LEU A 80 -4.42 -1.24 9.47
N PRO A 81 -3.50 -0.31 9.21
CA PRO A 81 -3.45 0.39 7.94
C PRO A 81 -2.77 -0.46 6.86
N LEU A 82 -3.46 -0.70 5.76
CA LEU A 82 -2.87 -1.25 4.54
C LEU A 82 -2.31 -0.08 3.71
N PHE A 83 -1.23 0.52 4.22
CA PHE A 83 -0.54 1.68 3.65
C PHE A 83 0.97 1.46 3.74
N PHE A 84 1.70 1.94 2.75
CA PHE A 84 3.16 1.80 2.76
C PHE A 84 3.83 2.68 3.83
N GLY A 85 3.34 3.90 4.05
CA GLY A 85 3.99 4.85 4.93
C GLY A 85 3.01 5.79 5.64
N PRO A 86 3.53 6.75 6.44
CA PRO A 86 2.75 7.63 7.31
C PRO A 86 2.09 8.78 6.51
N SER A 87 1.06 8.44 5.75
CA SER A 87 0.27 9.40 4.98
C SER A 87 -0.65 10.24 5.89
N ALA A 88 -1.18 11.37 5.37
CA ALA A 88 -2.18 12.18 6.08
C ALA A 88 -3.42 11.38 6.51
N ALA A 89 -3.72 10.29 5.82
CA ALA A 89 -4.76 9.37 6.25
C ALA A 89 -4.47 8.80 7.65
N LEU A 90 -3.21 8.47 7.95
CA LEU A 90 -2.80 7.90 9.24
C LEU A 90 -2.48 8.93 10.30
N THR A 91 -1.89 10.06 9.90
CA THR A 91 -1.42 11.09 10.83
C THR A 91 -2.48 12.11 11.23
N GLU A 92 -3.52 12.25 10.41
CA GLU A 92 -4.55 13.30 10.57
C GLU A 92 -5.96 12.71 10.48
N TYR A 93 -6.35 12.15 9.33
CA TYR A 93 -7.74 11.78 9.04
C TYR A 93 -8.30 10.70 9.98
N ILE A 94 -7.62 9.56 10.13
CA ILE A 94 -8.07 8.47 11.02
C ILE A 94 -8.10 8.92 12.48
N PRO A 95 -7.03 9.55 13.03
CA PRO A 95 -7.06 10.07 14.40
C PRO A 95 -8.21 11.05 14.66
N GLU A 96 -8.48 11.97 13.74
CA GLU A 96 -9.58 12.93 13.87
C GLU A 96 -10.94 12.25 13.90
N ARG A 97 -11.22 11.40 12.88
CA ARG A 97 -12.54 10.76 12.71
C ARG A 97 -12.83 9.74 13.79
N VAL A 98 -11.87 8.88 14.06
CA VAL A 98 -12.02 7.84 15.09
C VAL A 98 -11.98 8.43 16.49
N GLY A 99 -11.13 9.43 16.73
CA GLY A 99 -11.09 10.16 17.99
C GLY A 99 -12.44 10.81 18.33
N ALA A 100 -13.19 11.32 17.34
CA ALA A 100 -14.54 11.83 17.55
C ALA A 100 -15.51 10.74 18.06
N LEU A 101 -15.37 9.52 17.59
CA LEU A 101 -16.18 8.38 18.05
C LEU A 101 -15.82 7.94 19.47
N VAL A 102 -14.53 7.93 19.82
CA VAL A 102 -14.02 7.54 21.14
C VAL A 102 -14.52 8.49 22.23
N ARG A 103 -14.71 9.79 21.95
CA ARG A 103 -15.31 10.74 22.92
C ARG A 103 -16.68 10.28 23.44
N ASN A 104 -17.45 9.60 22.61
CA ASN A 104 -18.77 9.07 22.96
C ASN A 104 -18.71 7.65 23.57
N ALA A 105 -17.52 7.07 23.69
CA ALA A 105 -17.28 5.75 24.26
C ALA A 105 -15.98 5.76 25.10
N PRO A 106 -15.97 6.47 26.25
CA PRO A 106 -14.73 6.74 27.02
C PRO A 106 -14.03 5.49 27.56
N ASP A 107 -14.76 4.38 27.71
CA ASP A 107 -14.19 3.11 28.14
C ASP A 107 -13.60 2.28 27.00
N ALA A 108 -13.65 2.79 25.77
CA ALA A 108 -13.08 2.11 24.62
C ALA A 108 -11.64 2.51 24.35
N HIS A 109 -10.80 1.51 24.11
CA HIS A 109 -9.40 1.68 23.72
C HIS A 109 -9.27 1.37 22.22
N VAL A 110 -9.12 2.42 21.42
CA VAL A 110 -8.89 2.29 19.99
C VAL A 110 -7.41 2.56 19.69
N ARG A 111 -6.77 1.64 18.99
CA ARG A 111 -5.35 1.70 18.64
C ARG A 111 -5.20 1.71 17.13
N LEU A 112 -4.34 2.59 16.63
CA LEU A 112 -3.93 2.62 15.23
C LEU A 112 -2.53 2.04 15.14
N ALA A 113 -2.37 0.98 14.38
CA ALA A 113 -1.06 0.38 14.13
C ALA A 113 -0.23 1.22 13.16
N ASP A 114 1.08 0.99 13.16
CA ASP A 114 1.99 1.58 12.18
C ASP A 114 1.76 1.04 10.76
N PRO A 115 2.19 1.80 9.74
CA PRO A 115 2.12 1.35 8.35
C PRO A 115 3.07 0.17 8.07
N LEU A 116 2.99 -0.36 6.85
CA LEU A 116 3.80 -1.51 6.42
C LEU A 116 5.30 -1.24 6.52
N VAL A 117 5.75 -0.04 6.17
CA VAL A 117 7.17 0.32 6.14
C VAL A 117 7.47 1.42 7.16
N ARG A 118 8.47 1.17 7.99
CA ARG A 118 9.12 2.16 8.86
C ARG A 118 10.47 2.52 8.25
N VAL A 119 10.69 3.79 7.98
CA VAL A 119 11.95 4.29 7.44
C VAL A 119 12.93 4.57 8.57
N GLY A 120 14.07 3.89 8.57
CA GLY A 120 15.10 4.06 9.61
C GLY A 120 14.76 3.39 10.95
N GLY A 121 15.58 3.64 11.99
CA GLY A 121 15.39 3.11 13.33
C GLY A 121 15.22 1.59 13.36
N ASP A 122 14.32 1.11 14.21
CA ASP A 122 14.03 -0.33 14.36
C ASP A 122 13.42 -0.96 13.09
N GLY A 123 12.89 -0.16 12.17
CA GLY A 123 12.40 -0.63 10.87
C GLY A 123 13.50 -0.87 9.84
N ALA A 124 14.73 -0.48 10.11
CA ALA A 124 15.84 -0.57 9.17
C ALA A 124 16.16 -1.99 8.68
N HIS A 125 15.83 -2.99 9.49
CA HIS A 125 16.12 -4.40 9.21
C HIS A 125 14.93 -5.17 8.60
N ASP A 126 13.74 -4.56 8.52
CA ASP A 126 12.57 -5.21 7.93
C ASP A 126 12.61 -5.07 6.40
N THR A 127 12.99 -6.15 5.73
CA THR A 127 13.15 -6.22 4.27
C THR A 127 11.98 -6.88 3.56
N ARG A 128 10.99 -7.39 4.30
CA ARG A 128 9.91 -8.23 3.76
C ARG A 128 9.12 -7.59 2.63
N ILE A 129 8.89 -6.27 2.67
CA ILE A 129 8.20 -5.57 1.57
C ILE A 129 9.09 -5.48 0.34
N ALA A 130 10.39 -5.24 0.51
CA ALA A 130 11.35 -5.26 -0.60
C ALA A 130 11.52 -6.67 -1.19
N GLU A 131 11.52 -7.71 -0.36
CA GLU A 131 11.53 -9.11 -0.79
C GLU A 131 10.26 -9.46 -1.60
N ALA A 132 9.10 -8.94 -1.20
CA ALA A 132 7.86 -9.10 -1.96
C ALA A 132 7.96 -8.42 -3.34
N LEU A 133 8.51 -7.20 -3.39
CA LEU A 133 8.78 -6.49 -4.65
C LEU A 133 9.78 -7.24 -5.54
N ALA A 134 10.88 -7.74 -4.96
CA ALA A 134 11.87 -8.54 -5.69
C ALA A 134 11.24 -9.80 -6.30
N ALA A 135 10.44 -10.52 -5.52
CA ALA A 135 9.73 -11.71 -6.02
C ALA A 135 8.76 -11.40 -7.17
N ARG A 136 8.12 -10.21 -7.18
CA ARG A 136 7.30 -9.76 -8.32
C ARG A 136 8.14 -9.47 -9.56
N VAL A 137 9.30 -8.84 -9.40
CA VAL A 137 10.26 -8.61 -10.50
C VAL A 137 10.76 -9.94 -11.07
N GLU A 138 11.17 -10.87 -10.22
CA GLU A 138 11.63 -12.21 -10.62
C GLU A 138 10.52 -13.01 -11.33
N ALA A 139 9.28 -12.92 -10.87
CA ALA A 139 8.14 -13.53 -11.54
C ALA A 139 7.95 -12.94 -12.95
N CYS A 140 7.99 -11.62 -13.08
CA CYS A 140 7.92 -10.94 -14.37
C CYS A 140 9.05 -11.36 -15.31
N TRP A 141 10.28 -11.47 -14.82
CA TRP A 141 11.42 -11.98 -15.61
C TRP A 141 11.17 -13.40 -16.12
N ARG A 142 10.69 -14.27 -15.25
CA ARG A 142 10.42 -15.68 -15.59
C ARG A 142 9.32 -15.80 -16.65
N GLU A 143 8.23 -15.07 -16.48
CA GLU A 143 7.09 -15.07 -17.38
C GLU A 143 7.43 -14.52 -18.78
N ARG A 144 8.32 -13.51 -18.82
CA ARG A 144 8.75 -12.87 -20.08
C ARG A 144 9.97 -13.51 -20.71
N GLY A 145 10.65 -14.43 -20.03
CA GLY A 145 11.95 -14.94 -20.47
C GLY A 145 13.04 -13.85 -20.47
N TRP A 146 12.95 -12.89 -19.55
CA TRP A 146 13.90 -11.78 -19.41
C TRP A 146 14.91 -12.08 -18.31
N ALA A 147 16.08 -11.41 -18.39
CA ALA A 147 17.10 -11.42 -17.35
C ALA A 147 17.97 -10.16 -17.47
N GLY A 148 18.56 -9.72 -16.39
CA GLY A 148 19.50 -8.59 -16.38
C GLY A 148 18.92 -7.28 -16.87
N THR A 149 17.64 -7.02 -16.59
CA THR A 149 16.95 -5.81 -17.04
C THR A 149 17.20 -4.63 -16.10
N GLN A 150 16.96 -3.41 -16.56
CA GLN A 150 16.73 -2.30 -15.65
C GLN A 150 15.41 -2.51 -14.90
N VAL A 151 15.36 -2.06 -13.66
CA VAL A 151 14.15 -2.11 -12.82
C VAL A 151 13.84 -0.70 -12.33
N VAL A 152 12.61 -0.25 -12.46
CA VAL A 152 12.13 1.03 -11.93
C VAL A 152 11.04 0.75 -10.90
N LEU A 153 11.31 1.01 -9.62
CA LEU A 153 10.30 1.01 -8.57
C LEU A 153 9.45 2.27 -8.72
N VAL A 154 8.14 2.12 -8.83
CA VAL A 154 7.21 3.23 -8.99
C VAL A 154 6.16 3.24 -7.89
N ASP A 155 5.97 4.40 -7.24
CA ASP A 155 4.82 4.69 -6.39
C ASP A 155 3.83 5.64 -7.09
N HIS A 156 2.69 5.90 -6.44
CA HIS A 156 1.70 6.84 -6.95
C HIS A 156 2.24 8.28 -7.00
N GLY A 157 3.13 8.63 -6.12
CA GLY A 157 3.46 10.00 -5.74
C GLY A 157 2.62 10.48 -4.56
N THR A 158 3.12 11.47 -3.84
CA THR A 158 2.54 11.88 -2.55
C THR A 158 2.76 13.36 -2.28
N PRO A 159 1.82 14.05 -1.58
CA PRO A 159 2.08 15.39 -1.07
C PRO A 159 2.96 15.41 0.20
N GLN A 160 3.29 14.24 0.79
CA GLN A 160 4.01 14.16 2.06
C GLN A 160 5.42 13.59 1.90
N PRO A 161 6.48 14.34 2.27
CA PRO A 161 7.86 13.89 2.15
C PRO A 161 8.16 12.58 2.87
N ALA A 162 7.55 12.35 4.04
CA ALA A 162 7.74 11.12 4.82
C ALA A 162 7.25 9.86 4.08
N VAL A 163 6.19 9.98 3.25
CA VAL A 163 5.72 8.90 2.38
C VAL A 163 6.62 8.74 1.16
N GLY A 164 7.10 9.85 0.58
CA GLY A 164 8.09 9.82 -0.51
C GLY A 164 9.41 9.14 -0.10
N ALA A 165 9.84 9.32 1.15
CA ALA A 165 11.01 8.64 1.70
C ALA A 165 10.88 7.11 1.70
N VAL A 166 9.66 6.56 1.80
CA VAL A 166 9.41 5.10 1.72
C VAL A 166 9.79 4.55 0.35
N ARG A 167 9.51 5.28 -0.74
CA ARG A 167 9.92 4.86 -2.10
C ARG A 167 11.44 4.74 -2.21
N ALA A 168 12.17 5.76 -1.75
CA ALA A 168 13.63 5.75 -1.78
C ALA A 168 14.20 4.61 -0.93
N TRP A 169 13.62 4.39 0.25
CA TRP A 169 13.99 3.32 1.17
C TRP A 169 13.77 1.94 0.56
N LEU A 170 12.58 1.66 0.03
CA LEU A 170 12.27 0.41 -0.64
C LEU A 170 13.09 0.21 -1.92
N GLY A 171 13.40 1.28 -2.65
CA GLY A 171 14.27 1.23 -3.82
C GLY A 171 15.69 0.75 -3.47
N ALA A 172 16.25 1.27 -2.38
CA ALA A 172 17.56 0.83 -1.90
C ALA A 172 17.55 -0.64 -1.43
N GLN A 173 16.53 -1.05 -0.69
CA GLN A 173 16.37 -2.44 -0.27
C GLN A 173 16.14 -3.38 -1.47
N LEU A 174 15.31 -2.98 -2.45
CA LEU A 174 15.07 -3.75 -3.67
C LEU A 174 16.36 -3.94 -4.48
N ALA A 175 17.20 -2.90 -4.56
CA ALA A 175 18.50 -3.00 -5.21
C ALA A 175 19.41 -4.02 -4.51
N GLN A 176 19.39 -4.08 -3.18
CA GLN A 176 20.12 -5.09 -2.41
C GLN A 176 19.57 -6.50 -2.64
N GLN A 177 18.23 -6.67 -2.67
CA GLN A 177 17.59 -7.97 -2.89
C GLN A 177 17.90 -8.53 -4.28
N LEU A 178 17.82 -7.70 -5.32
CA LEU A 178 18.07 -8.13 -6.69
C LEU A 178 19.57 -8.27 -7.01
N GLY A 179 20.43 -7.53 -6.30
CA GLY A 179 21.88 -7.60 -6.46
C GLY A 179 22.31 -7.49 -7.92
N THR A 180 23.19 -8.37 -8.37
CA THR A 180 23.70 -8.42 -9.75
C THR A 180 22.72 -9.04 -10.76
N ALA A 181 21.56 -9.56 -10.33
CA ALA A 181 20.54 -10.09 -11.24
C ALA A 181 19.83 -8.98 -12.02
N ALA A 182 19.74 -7.74 -11.48
CA ALA A 182 19.28 -6.58 -12.19
C ALA A 182 20.46 -5.79 -12.77
N ALA A 183 20.30 -5.20 -13.97
CA ALA A 183 21.31 -4.30 -14.53
C ALA A 183 21.40 -2.96 -13.77
N GLY A 184 20.30 -2.57 -13.11
CA GLY A 184 20.21 -1.43 -12.21
C GLY A 184 18.81 -1.29 -11.66
N VAL A 185 18.70 -0.64 -10.48
CA VAL A 185 17.41 -0.34 -9.83
C VAL A 185 17.29 1.16 -9.64
N TYR A 186 16.18 1.70 -10.08
CA TYR A 186 15.85 3.13 -10.05
C TYR A 186 14.51 3.33 -9.36
N VAL A 187 14.21 4.56 -8.96
CA VAL A 187 12.93 4.92 -8.38
C VAL A 187 12.28 6.04 -9.20
N ALA A 188 10.96 6.05 -9.22
CA ALA A 188 10.15 7.10 -9.84
C ALA A 188 8.80 7.21 -9.15
N SER A 189 8.11 8.34 -9.31
CA SER A 189 6.68 8.44 -9.00
C SER A 189 5.85 8.46 -10.26
N MET A 190 4.59 8.02 -10.18
CA MET A 190 3.66 8.11 -11.29
C MET A 190 3.27 9.57 -11.57
N GLU A 191 3.00 10.34 -10.51
CA GLU A 191 2.59 11.74 -10.61
C GLU A 191 3.07 12.57 -9.43
N ARG A 192 2.99 13.90 -9.54
CA ARG A 192 3.20 14.84 -8.44
C ARG A 192 2.29 16.06 -8.56
N ARG A 193 2.08 16.75 -7.46
CA ARG A 193 1.45 18.08 -7.47
C ARG A 193 2.39 19.12 -8.08
N PRO A 194 1.86 20.19 -8.71
CA PRO A 194 2.67 21.31 -9.18
C PRO A 194 3.40 22.01 -8.02
N GLY A 195 4.60 22.52 -8.31
CA GLY A 195 5.39 23.34 -7.38
C GLY A 195 6.61 22.62 -6.81
N GLU A 196 7.62 23.43 -6.44
CA GLU A 196 8.91 22.96 -5.94
C GLU A 196 8.79 22.14 -4.66
N ALA A 197 7.82 22.46 -3.80
CA ALA A 197 7.56 21.71 -2.57
C ALA A 197 7.26 20.21 -2.79
N PHE A 198 6.92 19.79 -4.01
CA PHE A 198 6.65 18.41 -4.38
C PHE A 198 7.72 17.78 -5.27
N ALA A 199 8.86 18.45 -5.47
CA ALA A 199 9.97 17.95 -6.29
C ALA A 199 10.59 16.65 -5.76
N PHE A 200 10.40 16.32 -4.47
CA PHE A 200 10.84 15.04 -3.90
C PHE A 200 10.17 13.81 -4.51
N ASN A 201 9.12 13.97 -5.31
CA ASN A 201 8.51 12.89 -6.10
C ASN A 201 9.26 12.63 -7.42
N GLU A 202 10.15 13.50 -7.83
CA GLU A 202 10.94 13.30 -9.05
C GLU A 202 12.03 12.24 -8.91
N PRO A 203 12.42 11.61 -10.03
CA PRO A 203 11.83 11.77 -11.35
C PRO A 203 10.45 11.14 -11.46
N LEU A 204 9.60 11.66 -12.35
CA LEU A 204 8.39 10.96 -12.74
C LEU A 204 8.73 9.76 -13.63
N LEU A 205 7.85 8.75 -13.66
CA LEU A 205 8.06 7.55 -14.46
C LEU A 205 8.25 7.88 -15.96
N GLU A 206 7.45 8.80 -16.50
CA GLU A 206 7.56 9.23 -17.88
C GLU A 206 8.94 9.84 -18.21
N ASP A 207 9.52 10.60 -17.27
CA ASP A 207 10.85 11.20 -17.43
C ASP A 207 11.95 10.14 -17.26
N ARG A 208 11.76 9.22 -16.28
CA ARG A 208 12.72 8.14 -16.06
C ARG A 208 12.87 7.24 -17.29
N LEU A 209 11.77 6.91 -17.94
CA LEU A 209 11.75 6.06 -19.14
C LEU A 209 12.29 6.75 -20.40
N ARG A 210 12.49 8.07 -20.38
CA ARG A 210 13.16 8.85 -21.45
C ARG A 210 14.64 9.08 -21.21
N GLN A 211 15.15 8.66 -20.05
CA GLN A 211 16.54 8.90 -19.65
C GLN A 211 17.34 7.59 -19.62
N SER A 212 18.60 7.67 -20.09
CA SER A 212 19.53 6.54 -19.97
C SER A 212 19.70 6.12 -18.50
N PRO A 213 19.80 4.82 -18.22
CA PRO A 213 19.75 3.69 -19.16
C PRO A 213 18.34 3.11 -19.35
N CYS A 214 17.28 3.73 -18.81
CA CYS A 214 15.91 3.20 -18.85
C CYS A 214 15.15 3.51 -20.15
N ASN A 215 15.76 4.22 -21.11
CA ASN A 215 15.14 4.60 -22.37
C ASN A 215 15.42 3.64 -23.53
N GLN A 216 15.96 2.47 -23.24
CA GLN A 216 16.24 1.43 -24.23
C GLN A 216 16.31 0.04 -23.61
N GLY A 217 16.16 -0.99 -24.44
CA GLY A 217 16.19 -2.37 -23.98
C GLY A 217 14.98 -2.72 -23.10
N ARG A 218 15.15 -3.66 -22.19
CA ARG A 218 14.07 -4.19 -21.36
C ARG A 218 14.08 -3.55 -19.98
N VAL A 219 12.93 -3.03 -19.56
CA VAL A 219 12.76 -2.35 -18.28
C VAL A 219 11.55 -2.96 -17.54
N VAL A 220 11.76 -3.46 -16.34
CA VAL A 220 10.66 -3.91 -15.46
C VAL A 220 10.24 -2.77 -14.56
N ILE A 221 8.95 -2.46 -14.54
CA ILE A 221 8.34 -1.48 -13.66
C ILE A 221 7.79 -2.21 -12.43
N ALA A 222 8.51 -2.13 -11.33
CA ALA A 222 8.14 -2.73 -10.06
C ALA A 222 7.09 -1.86 -9.37
N LEU A 223 5.90 -2.41 -9.12
CA LEU A 223 4.76 -1.65 -8.61
C LEU A 223 4.77 -1.59 -7.08
N GLN A 224 5.05 -0.41 -6.51
CA GLN A 224 4.79 -0.12 -5.09
C GLN A 224 3.30 0.19 -4.90
N PHE A 225 2.47 -0.80 -5.21
CA PHE A 225 1.00 -0.74 -5.13
C PHE A 225 0.47 -1.99 -4.44
N LEU A 226 -0.59 -1.85 -3.66
CA LEU A 226 -1.20 -2.94 -2.89
C LEU A 226 -2.35 -3.62 -3.62
N SER A 227 -2.96 -2.95 -4.60
CA SER A 227 -4.07 -3.51 -5.37
C SER A 227 -4.08 -3.01 -6.80
N ALA A 228 -4.68 -3.80 -7.70
CA ALA A 228 -4.97 -3.40 -9.06
C ALA A 228 -6.16 -2.42 -9.07
N GLY A 229 -5.84 -1.14 -8.88
CA GLY A 229 -6.80 -0.04 -8.95
C GLY A 229 -6.82 0.64 -10.33
N ARG A 230 -7.19 1.92 -10.34
CA ARG A 230 -7.21 2.77 -11.55
C ARG A 230 -5.82 2.86 -12.18
N HIS A 231 -4.77 2.99 -11.38
CA HIS A 231 -3.42 3.30 -11.84
C HIS A 231 -2.60 2.05 -12.20
N ALA A 232 -2.69 1.00 -11.36
CA ALA A 232 -1.88 -0.21 -11.45
C ALA A 232 -2.64 -1.43 -12.04
N GLY A 233 -3.85 -1.25 -12.54
CA GLY A 233 -4.64 -2.29 -13.21
C GLY A 233 -4.35 -2.38 -14.71
N PRO A 234 -4.84 -3.43 -15.39
CA PRO A 234 -4.77 -3.54 -16.84
C PRO A 234 -5.38 -2.30 -17.53
N GLY A 235 -4.62 -1.70 -18.46
CA GLY A 235 -5.01 -0.46 -19.13
C GLY A 235 -5.08 0.78 -18.22
N GLY A 236 -4.47 0.72 -17.05
CA GLY A 236 -4.36 1.85 -16.12
C GLY A 236 -3.32 2.88 -16.53
N ASP A 237 -3.22 3.94 -15.71
CA ASP A 237 -2.36 5.09 -16.02
C ASP A 237 -0.88 4.69 -16.22
N LEU A 238 -0.36 3.74 -15.41
CA LEU A 238 1.01 3.25 -15.56
C LEU A 238 1.24 2.52 -16.89
N ALA A 239 0.27 1.72 -17.33
CA ALA A 239 0.34 1.06 -18.63
C ALA A 239 0.35 2.07 -19.78
N ALA A 240 -0.43 3.17 -19.66
CA ALA A 240 -0.45 4.24 -20.65
C ALA A 240 0.89 5.00 -20.70
N ILE A 241 1.50 5.29 -19.54
CA ILE A 241 2.83 5.91 -19.46
C ILE A 241 3.89 5.03 -20.13
N CYS A 242 3.88 3.72 -19.87
CA CYS A 242 4.80 2.77 -20.46
C CYS A 242 4.64 2.72 -22.01
N ALA A 243 3.42 2.59 -22.50
CA ALA A 243 3.14 2.57 -23.93
C ALA A 243 3.59 3.87 -24.63
N ALA A 244 3.37 5.03 -24.00
CA ALA A 244 3.83 6.31 -24.53
C ALA A 244 5.38 6.40 -24.56
N ALA A 245 6.06 5.84 -23.55
CA ALA A 245 7.52 5.79 -23.53
C ALA A 245 8.09 4.85 -24.62
N GLU A 246 7.50 3.69 -24.83
CA GLU A 246 7.89 2.75 -25.90
C GLU A 246 7.74 3.37 -27.29
N LEU A 247 6.66 4.15 -27.51
CA LEU A 247 6.47 4.89 -28.77
C LEU A 247 7.54 6.01 -28.94
N ALA A 248 7.94 6.66 -27.86
CA ALA A 248 8.92 7.76 -27.91
C ALA A 248 10.38 7.27 -27.98
N CYS A 249 10.66 6.07 -27.50
CA CYS A 249 12.00 5.49 -27.40
C CYS A 249 12.06 4.16 -28.16
N PRO A 250 12.38 4.16 -29.47
CA PRO A 250 12.48 2.95 -30.26
C PRO A 250 13.47 1.94 -29.65
N GLY A 251 13.02 0.71 -29.46
CA GLY A 251 13.81 -0.36 -28.82
C GLY A 251 13.67 -0.44 -27.29
N LEU A 252 12.85 0.38 -26.68
CA LEU A 252 12.41 0.20 -25.30
C LEU A 252 11.26 -0.81 -25.25
N GLU A 253 11.37 -1.80 -24.38
CA GLU A 253 10.30 -2.73 -24.00
C GLU A 253 10.08 -2.64 -22.50
N THR A 254 8.85 -2.41 -22.06
CA THR A 254 8.49 -2.33 -20.65
C THR A 254 7.61 -3.49 -20.20
N ALA A 255 7.69 -3.87 -18.93
CA ALA A 255 6.78 -4.80 -18.31
C ALA A 255 6.44 -4.35 -16.90
N LEU A 256 5.16 -4.30 -16.56
CA LEU A 256 4.71 -4.03 -15.20
C LEU A 256 4.64 -5.33 -14.41
N THR A 257 5.04 -5.27 -13.16
CA THR A 257 4.79 -6.39 -12.21
C THR A 257 3.34 -6.36 -11.75
N ASP A 258 2.88 -7.45 -11.13
CA ASP A 258 1.65 -7.40 -10.34
C ASP A 258 1.83 -6.56 -9.08
N PRO A 259 0.74 -5.93 -8.56
CA PRO A 259 0.71 -5.33 -7.23
C PRO A 259 1.02 -6.37 -6.14
N LEU A 260 1.41 -5.90 -4.94
CA LEU A 260 1.76 -6.79 -3.84
C LEU A 260 0.57 -7.59 -3.30
N GLY A 261 -0.62 -6.98 -3.24
CA GLY A 261 -1.86 -7.66 -2.84
C GLY A 261 -1.75 -8.40 -1.52
N ASP A 262 -2.14 -9.66 -1.56
CA ASP A 262 -2.13 -10.62 -0.46
C ASP A 262 -0.82 -11.45 -0.38
N ASP A 263 0.31 -10.90 -0.81
CA ASP A 263 1.62 -11.54 -0.66
C ASP A 263 1.83 -11.95 0.81
N PRO A 264 2.26 -13.19 1.09
CA PRO A 264 2.42 -13.66 2.47
C PRO A 264 3.32 -12.80 3.35
N ARG A 265 4.28 -12.07 2.75
CA ARG A 265 5.17 -11.16 3.47
C ARG A 265 4.45 -9.88 3.90
N VAL A 266 3.54 -9.35 3.07
CA VAL A 266 2.65 -8.24 3.46
C VAL A 266 1.77 -8.65 4.63
N VAL A 267 1.17 -9.85 4.56
CA VAL A 267 0.35 -10.40 5.66
C VAL A 267 1.17 -10.62 6.92
N ALA A 268 2.43 -11.05 6.79
CA ALA A 268 3.34 -11.22 7.93
C ALA A 268 3.66 -9.89 8.63
N VAL A 269 3.96 -8.84 7.85
CA VAL A 269 4.16 -7.49 8.40
C VAL A 269 2.91 -7.00 9.14
N LEU A 270 1.73 -7.14 8.55
CA LEU A 270 0.47 -6.75 9.19
C LEU A 270 0.21 -7.51 10.50
N ALA A 271 0.58 -8.79 10.58
CA ALA A 271 0.45 -9.58 11.82
C ALA A 271 1.38 -9.07 12.93
N ASP A 272 2.60 -8.65 12.58
CA ASP A 272 3.50 -8.02 13.56
C ASP A 272 2.96 -6.66 14.00
N ARG A 273 2.47 -5.82 13.07
CA ARG A 273 1.81 -4.54 13.39
C ARG A 273 0.59 -4.74 14.31
N PHE A 274 -0.16 -5.82 14.10
CA PHE A 274 -1.24 -6.19 15.01
C PHE A 274 -0.72 -6.47 16.42
N THR A 275 0.29 -7.30 16.55
CA THR A 275 0.87 -7.68 17.84
C THR A 275 1.44 -6.47 18.59
N GLU A 276 2.17 -5.60 17.90
CA GLU A 276 2.71 -4.36 18.43
C GLU A 276 1.61 -3.40 18.89
N ALA A 277 0.53 -3.28 18.09
CA ALA A 277 -0.60 -2.42 18.42
C ALA A 277 -1.36 -2.85 19.68
N LEU A 278 -1.36 -4.13 20.04
CA LEU A 278 -2.02 -4.60 21.28
C LEU A 278 -1.42 -3.99 22.54
N THR A 279 -0.15 -3.62 22.51
CA THR A 279 0.59 -3.01 23.65
C THR A 279 0.83 -1.51 23.47
N ALA A 280 0.50 -0.94 22.31
CA ALA A 280 0.64 0.49 22.06
C ALA A 280 -0.39 1.31 22.82
N ASP A 281 -0.07 2.58 23.05
CA ASP A 281 -1.01 3.52 23.64
C ASP A 281 -2.26 3.70 22.76
N PRO A 282 -3.45 3.79 23.36
CA PRO A 282 -4.65 4.12 22.61
C PRO A 282 -4.55 5.49 21.93
N LEU A 283 -5.28 5.64 20.82
CA LEU A 283 -5.44 6.94 20.17
C LEU A 283 -5.98 7.95 21.17
N THR A 284 -5.15 8.93 21.52
CA THR A 284 -5.56 10.10 22.29
C THR A 284 -5.79 11.26 21.33
N LEU A 285 -6.86 12.01 21.54
CA LEU A 285 -7.05 13.26 20.82
C LEU A 285 -5.91 14.21 21.17
N ARG A 286 -5.20 14.67 20.16
CA ARG A 286 -4.39 15.88 20.36
C ARG A 286 -5.38 17.03 20.58
N SER A 287 -5.31 17.60 21.80
CA SER A 287 -6.04 18.81 22.18
C SER A 287 -5.69 19.98 21.30
#